data_73a3894446abb4a022279e6900cfc87d
#
_entry.id   73a3894446abb4a022279e6900cfc87d
#
_cell.length_a   1.000
_cell.length_b   1.000
_cell.length_c   1.000
_cell.angle_alpha   90.00
_cell.angle_beta   90.00
_cell.angle_gamma   90.00
#
_symmetry.space_group_name_H-M   'P 1'
#
loop_
_entity.id
_entity.type
_entity.pdbx_description
1 polymer ?
#
loop_
_entity_poly.entity_id
_entity_poly.type
_entity_poly.pdbx_seq_one_letter_code
_entity_poly.pdbx_strand_id
1 'polypeptide(L)' 'MHPMIGKTFSVKVDGLLRTYEIVEVDNEGWIKLLRKDNNKYIYFHEDIHRPMLNKLGYKRRQI' A
#
# COMPACT_ATOMS: atom_id res chain seq x y z
N MET A 1 -2.05 -16.32 1.22
CA MET A 1 -2.48 -14.91 1.10
C MET A 1 -1.63 -14.03 2.00
N HIS A 2 -1.18 -12.92 1.49
CA HIS A 2 -0.36 -11.99 2.27
C HIS A 2 -1.22 -11.32 3.35
N PRO A 3 -0.74 -11.25 4.60
CA PRO A 3 -1.55 -10.72 5.70
C PRO A 3 -1.89 -9.23 5.56
N MET A 4 -1.18 -8.50 4.70
CA MET A 4 -1.47 -7.09 4.49
C MET A 4 -2.62 -6.83 3.53
N ILE A 5 -3.07 -7.84 2.79
CA ILE A 5 -4.18 -7.67 1.85
C ILE A 5 -5.45 -7.35 2.63
N GLY A 6 -6.15 -6.32 2.20
CA GLY A 6 -7.35 -5.83 2.87
C GLY A 6 -7.12 -4.70 3.85
N LYS A 7 -5.87 -4.43 4.21
CA LYS A 7 -5.57 -3.32 5.12
C LYS A 7 -5.71 -1.98 4.41
N THR A 8 -6.23 -1.01 5.13
CA THR A 8 -6.40 0.35 4.61
C THR A 8 -5.52 1.32 5.38
N PHE A 9 -5.18 2.40 4.73
CA PHE A 9 -4.41 3.47 5.36
C PHE A 9 -4.69 4.79 4.69
N SER A 10 -4.44 5.87 5.41
CA SER A 10 -4.65 7.21 4.89
C SER A 10 -3.35 7.99 4.94
N VAL A 11 -3.07 8.71 3.86
CA VAL A 11 -1.92 9.60 3.79
C VAL A 11 -2.36 10.98 3.35
N LYS A 12 -1.66 11.99 3.84
CA LYS A 12 -1.92 13.35 3.44
C LYS A 12 -1.06 13.70 2.22
N VAL A 13 -1.71 14.08 1.13
CA VAL A 13 -1.04 14.48 -0.10
C VAL A 13 -1.56 15.85 -0.48
N ASP A 14 -0.66 16.84 -0.55
CA ASP A 14 -1.04 18.21 -0.87
C ASP A 14 -2.16 18.75 -0.01
N GLY A 15 -2.13 18.42 1.28
CA GLY A 15 -3.15 18.87 2.22
C GLY A 15 -4.44 18.09 2.21
N LEU A 16 -4.57 17.10 1.32
CA LEU A 16 -5.76 16.27 1.22
C LEU A 16 -5.47 14.87 1.77
N LEU A 17 -6.42 14.37 2.54
CA LEU A 17 -6.31 13.01 3.08
C LEU A 17 -6.82 12.02 2.03
N ARG A 18 -5.99 11.05 1.69
CA ARG A 18 -6.34 10.02 0.72
C ARG A 18 -6.25 8.65 1.39
N THR A 19 -7.24 7.82 1.12
CA THR A 19 -7.31 6.48 1.69
C THR A 19 -7.05 5.44 0.61
N TYR A 20 -6.20 4.48 0.94
CA TYR A 20 -5.83 3.39 0.05
C TYR A 20 -6.08 2.06 0.73
N GLU A 21 -6.37 1.05 -0.08
CA GLU A 21 -6.50 -0.32 0.39
C GLU A 21 -5.50 -1.20 -0.34
N ILE A 22 -4.80 -2.06 0.39
CA ILE A 22 -3.88 -3.02 -0.22
C ILE A 22 -4.70 -4.17 -0.76
N VAL A 23 -4.68 -4.35 -2.09
CA VAL A 23 -5.49 -5.38 -2.73
C VAL A 23 -4.68 -6.56 -3.25
N GLU A 24 -3.37 -6.36 -3.48
CA GLU A 24 -2.52 -7.42 -3.97
C GLU A 24 -1.07 -7.16 -3.61
N VAL A 25 -0.34 -8.22 -3.30
CA VAL A 25 1.09 -8.16 -3.04
C VAL A 25 1.72 -9.30 -3.82
N ASP A 26 2.64 -9.00 -4.73
CA ASP A 26 3.27 -10.04 -5.53
C ASP A 26 4.62 -10.46 -4.95
N ASN A 27 5.24 -11.45 -5.58
CA ASN A 27 6.49 -12.03 -5.09
C ASN A 27 7.71 -11.17 -5.42
N GLU A 28 7.56 -10.16 -6.25
CA GLU A 28 8.66 -9.29 -6.66
C GLU A 28 8.71 -7.99 -5.85
N GLY A 29 7.82 -7.84 -4.89
CA GLY A 29 7.80 -6.67 -4.04
C GLY A 29 6.86 -5.57 -4.50
N TRP A 30 6.07 -5.81 -5.53
CA TRP A 30 5.06 -4.84 -5.97
C TRP A 30 3.79 -4.99 -5.17
N ILE A 31 3.25 -3.86 -4.76
CA ILE A 31 2.03 -3.78 -3.96
C ILE A 31 1.02 -2.98 -4.75
N LYS A 32 -0.12 -3.60 -5.02
CA LYS A 32 -1.22 -2.95 -5.74
C LYS A 32 -2.18 -2.36 -4.73
N LEU A 33 -2.48 -1.09 -4.90
CA LEU A 33 -3.35 -0.35 -4.00
C LEU A 33 -4.55 0.16 -4.75
N LEU A 34 -5.71 0.12 -4.10
CA LEU A 34 -6.92 0.74 -4.61
C LEU A 34 -7.10 2.08 -3.89
N ARG A 35 -7.13 3.15 -4.66
CA ARG A 35 -7.41 4.48 -4.12
C ARG A 35 -8.92 4.62 -3.95
N LYS A 36 -9.36 4.81 -2.71
CA LYS A 36 -10.78 4.75 -2.39
C LYS A 36 -11.59 5.92 -2.95
N ASP A 37 -10.97 7.07 -3.11
CA ASP A 37 -11.70 8.26 -3.55
C ASP A 37 -12.05 8.25 -5.04
N ASN A 38 -11.29 7.55 -5.87
CA ASN A 38 -11.55 7.50 -7.31
C ASN A 38 -11.57 6.09 -7.89
N ASN A 39 -11.41 5.08 -7.06
CA ASN A 39 -11.42 3.66 -7.46
C ASN A 39 -10.35 3.33 -8.50
N LYS A 40 -9.24 4.03 -8.49
CA LYS A 40 -8.13 3.75 -9.38
C LYS A 40 -7.05 2.98 -8.64
N TYR A 41 -6.32 2.17 -9.41
CA TYR A 41 -5.23 1.38 -8.84
C TYR A 41 -3.91 2.11 -9.01
N ILE A 42 -3.03 1.99 -8.03
CA ILE A 42 -1.65 2.43 -8.13
C ILE A 42 -0.75 1.33 -7.60
N TYR A 43 0.52 1.40 -7.94
CA TYR A 43 1.49 0.39 -7.55
C TYR A 43 2.61 1.02 -6.76
N PHE A 44 2.93 0.42 -5.62
CA PHE A 44 4.11 0.78 -4.84
C PHE A 44 5.06 -0.41 -4.85
N HIS A 45 6.35 -0.11 -4.80
CA HIS A 45 7.35 -1.17 -4.65
C HIS A 45 7.95 -1.06 -3.25
N GLU A 46 8.12 -2.22 -2.59
CA GLU A 46 8.57 -2.23 -1.20
C GLU A 46 9.96 -1.61 -1.00
N ASP A 47 10.82 -1.61 -2.02
CA ASP A 47 12.14 -0.99 -1.91
C ASP A 47 12.11 0.49 -2.24
N ILE A 48 11.24 0.91 -3.15
CA ILE A 48 11.17 2.31 -3.61
C ILE A 48 10.34 3.15 -2.64
N HIS A 49 9.25 2.59 -2.14
CA HIS A 49 8.30 3.31 -1.31
C HIS A 49 8.36 2.88 0.15
N ARG A 50 9.52 2.46 0.60
CA ARG A 50 9.70 1.92 1.94
C ARG A 50 9.25 2.86 3.06
N PRO A 51 9.57 4.17 3.04
CA PRO A 51 9.15 5.06 4.13
C PRO A 51 7.64 5.10 4.29
N MET A 52 6.89 5.13 3.19
CA MET A 52 5.45 5.13 3.25
C MET A 52 4.91 3.80 3.75
N LEU A 53 5.47 2.70 3.26
CA LEU A 53 5.04 1.37 3.68
C LEU A 53 5.32 1.13 5.17
N ASN A 54 6.41 1.68 5.69
CA ASN A 54 6.71 1.57 7.10
C ASN A 54 5.68 2.29 7.97
N LYS A 55 5.16 3.42 7.49
CA LYS A 55 4.10 4.14 8.21
C LYS A 55 2.82 3.34 8.30
N LEU A 56 2.60 2.42 7.35
CA LEU A 56 1.43 1.56 7.35
C LEU A 56 1.60 0.34 8.24
N GLY A 57 2.79 0.12 8.75
CA GLY A 57 3.10 -1.11 9.44
C GLY A 57 3.32 -2.28 8.48
N TYR A 58 3.53 -2.00 7.20
CA TYR A 58 3.82 -3.04 6.24
C TYR A 58 5.14 -3.71 6.57
N LYS A 59 5.14 -5.02 6.57
CA LYS A 59 6.35 -5.79 6.80
C LYS A 59 6.58 -6.68 5.60
N ARG A 60 7.85 -6.76 5.21
CA ARG A 60 8.26 -7.66 4.17
C ARG A 60 7.88 -9.08 4.57
N ARG A 61 7.52 -9.88 3.56
CA ARG A 61 7.19 -11.28 3.76
C ARG A 61 8.28 -11.98 4.53
N GLN A 62 7.91 -12.57 5.65
CA GLN A 62 8.86 -13.37 6.42
C GLN A 62 8.78 -14.81 5.96
N ILE A 63 9.96 -15.38 5.86
CA ILE A 63 10.09 -16.76 5.44
C ILE A 63 10.28 -17.63 6.68
#